data_6cb148886315414562cc662b24a6cde8
#
_entry.id   6cb148886315414562cc662b24a6cde8
#
_cell.length_a   1.000
_cell.length_b   1.000
_cell.length_c   1.000
_cell.angle_alpha   90.00
_cell.angle_beta   90.00
_cell.angle_gamma   90.00
#
_symmetry.space_group_name_H-M   'P 1'
#
loop_
_entity.id
_entity.type
_entity.pdbx_description
1 polymer ?
#
loop_
_entity_poly.entity_id
_entity_poly.type
_entity_poly.pdbx_seq_one_letter_code
_entity_poly.pdbx_strand_id
1 'polypeptide(L)'
;MKKTLTFVCAIATPLLFSQSAFAAFDYFKTDGSFKRFSVSAGLLHATPQGDPNPLQNTTAIKDVTVAKNGSVKVSTVREVIDPNQSELTKVKVNTNLTLIGALPPFKGENTDLTNTALGDVSGTVEINGLESFASAPGSGLEADDADTVGLLFNYYINDNWSVEFKAGIPPTVDILGKGQVFAPLTGTVTPGGLAKPIIGEFGIKKDIPITDLEQGNGVAASARAWLPAAEVHYQFGKSGVNKFRPYVGAGVIYAYFNDIELNSGIRQDLEAAGHQIQNIKDGQAGAALENVQSNREMNVDVEASDSFAPIVTVGATYDFNDRWFGVGSVSYAKLNSENTITVKNDAGEELVRSSTTLDIDPYISYLGIGYRF
;
A
#
# COMPACT_ATOMS: atom_id res chain seq x y z
N MET A 1 -25.18 -6.59 1.89
CA MET A 1 -26.23 -5.60 2.26
C MET A 1 -26.28 -4.54 1.16
N LYS A 2 -27.45 -4.30 0.56
CA LYS A 2 -27.59 -3.35 -0.55
C LYS A 2 -27.36 -1.93 -0.06
N LYS A 3 -26.27 -1.26 -0.51
CA LYS A 3 -26.05 0.17 -0.30
C LYS A 3 -26.95 0.94 -1.28
N THR A 4 -27.84 1.73 -0.75
CA THR A 4 -28.72 2.61 -1.52
C THR A 4 -27.91 3.82 -1.96
N LEU A 5 -27.76 3.98 -3.27
CA LEU A 5 -27.07 5.11 -3.90
C LEU A 5 -27.94 6.37 -3.72
N THR A 6 -27.56 7.25 -2.82
CA THR A 6 -28.22 8.55 -2.65
C THR A 6 -27.51 9.56 -3.54
N PHE A 7 -28.11 9.86 -4.70
CA PHE A 7 -27.65 10.91 -5.58
C PHE A 7 -27.87 12.28 -4.91
N VAL A 8 -26.83 12.90 -4.39
CA VAL A 8 -26.86 14.30 -3.94
C VAL A 8 -26.54 15.17 -5.16
N CYS A 9 -27.58 15.74 -5.77
CA CYS A 9 -27.42 16.82 -6.73
C CYS A 9 -26.91 18.08 -5.99
N ALA A 10 -25.60 18.25 -5.93
CA ALA A 10 -25.00 19.53 -5.56
C ALA A 10 -25.15 20.50 -6.73
N ILE A 11 -25.97 21.52 -6.54
CA ILE A 11 -26.16 22.62 -7.50
C ILE A 11 -24.85 23.40 -7.55
N ALA A 12 -24.14 23.26 -8.68
CA ALA A 12 -22.94 24.03 -8.97
C ALA A 12 -23.27 25.52 -9.04
N THR A 13 -22.87 26.29 -8.04
CA THR A 13 -22.83 27.76 -8.13
C THR A 13 -21.86 28.15 -9.26
N PRO A 14 -22.28 28.98 -10.24
CA PRO A 14 -21.36 29.37 -11.31
C PRO A 14 -20.21 30.20 -10.73
N LEU A 15 -18.99 29.66 -10.80
CA LEU A 15 -17.77 30.44 -10.61
C LEU A 15 -17.76 31.59 -11.62
N LEU A 16 -17.93 32.83 -11.13
CA LEU A 16 -17.78 34.05 -11.91
C LEU A 16 -16.30 34.19 -12.30
N PHE A 17 -15.94 33.61 -13.44
CA PHE A 17 -14.67 33.95 -14.09
C PHE A 17 -14.70 35.44 -14.46
N SER A 18 -13.77 36.22 -13.88
CA SER A 18 -13.64 37.65 -14.18
C SER A 18 -13.39 37.84 -15.68
N GLN A 19 -13.97 38.90 -16.27
CA GLN A 19 -13.84 39.22 -17.71
C GLN A 19 -12.39 39.35 -18.20
N SER A 20 -11.44 39.58 -17.32
CA SER A 20 -10.01 39.59 -17.62
C SER A 20 -9.41 38.25 -18.03
N ALA A 21 -9.96 37.11 -17.57
CA ALA A 21 -9.52 35.80 -18.03
C ALA A 21 -9.91 35.51 -19.49
N PHE A 22 -11.03 36.07 -19.95
CA PHE A 22 -11.49 35.90 -21.34
C PHE A 22 -10.68 36.72 -22.36
N ALA A 23 -10.06 37.85 -21.98
CA ALA A 23 -9.26 38.67 -22.86
C ALA A 23 -7.95 37.98 -23.31
N ALA A 24 -7.40 37.07 -22.50
CA ALA A 24 -6.21 36.31 -22.84
C ALA A 24 -6.47 35.29 -23.97
N PHE A 25 -7.73 34.84 -24.13
CA PHE A 25 -8.13 33.86 -25.15
C PHE A 25 -8.45 34.49 -26.50
N ASP A 26 -8.58 35.84 -26.62
CA ASP A 26 -8.77 36.54 -27.90
C ASP A 26 -7.54 36.41 -28.81
N TYR A 27 -6.37 36.10 -28.28
CA TYR A 27 -5.12 35.88 -29.02
C TYR A 27 -5.16 34.60 -29.90
N PHE A 28 -6.05 33.67 -29.59
CA PHE A 28 -6.19 32.39 -30.31
C PHE A 28 -7.34 32.38 -31.33
N LYS A 29 -7.90 33.54 -31.69
CA LYS A 29 -8.92 33.62 -32.73
C LYS A 29 -8.33 33.33 -34.12
N THR A 30 -8.82 32.24 -34.72
CA THR A 30 -8.74 32.06 -36.17
C THR A 30 -10.00 32.67 -36.83
N ASP A 31 -9.86 33.16 -38.02
CA ASP A 31 -10.90 33.80 -38.83
C ASP A 31 -12.23 33.00 -38.86
N GLY A 32 -13.04 33.24 -37.92
CA GLY A 32 -14.48 33.31 -37.93
C GLY A 32 -15.32 32.03 -37.97
N SER A 33 -14.91 30.87 -38.42
CA SER A 33 -15.83 29.74 -38.61
C SER A 33 -15.53 28.46 -37.81
N PHE A 34 -14.27 28.18 -37.48
CA PHE A 34 -13.89 26.96 -36.75
C PHE A 34 -13.18 27.28 -35.42
N LYS A 35 -13.81 26.89 -34.31
CA LYS A 35 -13.26 27.08 -32.96
C LYS A 35 -12.33 25.94 -32.62
N ARG A 36 -11.02 26.25 -32.50
CA ARG A 36 -9.98 25.23 -32.31
C ARG A 36 -9.74 24.85 -30.87
N PHE A 37 -10.14 25.69 -29.92
CA PHE A 37 -9.90 25.43 -28.48
C PHE A 37 -11.21 25.26 -27.74
N SER A 38 -11.24 24.33 -26.82
CA SER A 38 -12.28 24.27 -25.82
C SER A 38 -11.72 23.89 -24.45
N VAL A 39 -12.43 24.33 -23.44
CA VAL A 39 -12.20 23.96 -22.04
C VAL A 39 -13.52 23.45 -21.48
N SER A 40 -13.46 22.39 -20.70
CA SER A 40 -14.60 21.94 -19.90
C SER A 40 -14.20 21.70 -18.46
N ALA A 41 -15.15 21.91 -17.56
CA ALA A 41 -15.03 21.59 -16.14
C ALA A 41 -16.22 20.74 -15.73
N GLY A 42 -15.99 19.76 -14.86
CA GLY A 42 -17.05 18.84 -14.46
C GLY A 42 -16.63 17.93 -13.32
N LEU A 43 -17.53 17.04 -12.98
CA LEU A 43 -17.30 15.98 -11.99
C LEU A 43 -16.58 14.82 -12.65
N LEU A 44 -15.59 14.31 -11.97
CA LEU A 44 -14.83 13.12 -12.33
C LEU A 44 -14.95 12.12 -11.20
N HIS A 45 -15.34 10.90 -11.53
CA HIS A 45 -15.43 9.77 -10.62
C HIS A 45 -14.56 8.63 -11.16
N ALA A 46 -13.61 8.19 -10.36
CA ALA A 46 -12.73 7.07 -10.66
C ALA A 46 -13.10 5.86 -9.79
N THR A 47 -13.30 4.71 -10.44
CA THR A 47 -13.59 3.44 -9.78
C THR A 47 -12.49 2.46 -10.15
N PRO A 48 -11.56 2.17 -9.22
CA PRO A 48 -10.54 1.14 -9.41
C PRO A 48 -11.17 -0.24 -9.61
N GLN A 49 -10.48 -1.10 -10.38
CA GLN A 49 -10.94 -2.46 -10.72
C GLN A 49 -9.88 -3.52 -10.39
N GLY A 50 -8.77 -3.12 -9.78
CA GLY A 50 -7.69 -4.04 -9.44
C GLY A 50 -8.02 -4.91 -8.25
N ASP A 51 -7.39 -6.08 -8.19
CA ASP A 51 -7.44 -6.99 -7.05
C ASP A 51 -6.20 -6.79 -6.15
N PRO A 52 -6.26 -7.14 -4.84
CA PRO A 52 -5.11 -7.02 -3.95
C PRO A 52 -4.03 -8.05 -4.32
N ASN A 53 -2.80 -7.58 -4.43
CA ASN A 53 -1.63 -8.42 -4.63
C ASN A 53 -0.90 -8.67 -3.30
N PRO A 54 -0.45 -9.92 -3.04
CA PRO A 54 0.30 -10.24 -1.83
C PRO A 54 1.56 -9.37 -1.67
N LEU A 55 1.81 -8.92 -0.43
CA LEU A 55 3.05 -8.24 -0.10
C LEU A 55 4.22 -9.21 -0.13
N GLN A 56 5.32 -8.79 -0.75
CA GLN A 56 6.62 -9.46 -0.69
C GLN A 56 7.45 -8.78 0.39
N ASN A 57 7.85 -9.54 1.40
CA ASN A 57 8.57 -9.02 2.56
C ASN A 57 9.98 -9.59 2.58
N THR A 58 10.94 -8.75 2.92
CA THR A 58 12.33 -9.14 3.18
C THR A 58 12.79 -8.51 4.48
N THR A 59 13.70 -9.18 5.19
CA THR A 59 14.30 -8.61 6.39
C THR A 59 15.83 -8.65 6.33
N ALA A 60 16.47 -7.94 7.26
CA ALA A 60 17.92 -7.96 7.43
C ALA A 60 18.46 -9.29 7.99
N ILE A 61 17.60 -10.25 8.36
CA ILE A 61 17.98 -11.56 8.88
C ILE A 61 17.99 -12.57 7.74
N LYS A 62 19.17 -13.04 7.39
CA LYS A 62 19.32 -14.11 6.39
C LYS A 62 19.00 -15.47 7.01
N ASP A 63 18.55 -16.39 6.18
CA ASP A 63 18.40 -17.79 6.58
C ASP A 63 19.71 -18.37 7.08
N VAL A 64 19.63 -19.34 8.01
CA VAL A 64 20.77 -19.95 8.70
C VAL A 64 21.56 -18.96 9.58
N THR A 65 20.99 -17.78 9.89
CA THR A 65 21.59 -16.85 10.84
C THR A 65 21.60 -17.44 12.24
N VAL A 66 22.77 -17.52 12.86
CA VAL A 66 22.91 -17.96 14.27
C VAL A 66 22.99 -16.73 15.17
N ALA A 67 21.96 -16.55 15.98
CA ALA A 67 21.87 -15.47 16.97
C ALA A 67 21.95 -16.02 18.41
N LYS A 68 22.43 -15.20 19.34
CA LYS A 68 22.26 -15.51 20.78
C LYS A 68 20.80 -15.30 21.16
N ASN A 69 20.29 -16.17 22.03
CA ASN A 69 18.94 -15.99 22.56
C ASN A 69 18.84 -14.78 23.48
N GLY A 70 19.90 -14.53 24.31
CA GLY A 70 19.86 -13.50 25.34
C GLY A 70 18.77 -13.78 26.37
N SER A 71 18.20 -12.73 26.96
CA SER A 71 17.11 -12.86 27.93
C SER A 71 15.86 -13.43 27.27
N VAL A 72 15.35 -14.52 27.80
CA VAL A 72 14.12 -15.18 27.36
C VAL A 72 13.52 -16.00 28.49
N LYS A 73 12.20 -15.96 28.65
CA LYS A 73 11.48 -16.70 29.68
C LYS A 73 11.21 -18.16 29.27
N VAL A 74 11.07 -19.00 30.27
CA VAL A 74 10.65 -20.40 30.08
C VAL A 74 9.33 -20.50 29.33
N SER A 75 8.33 -19.67 29.67
CA SER A 75 7.04 -19.61 28.98
C SER A 75 7.19 -19.33 27.48
N THR A 76 7.99 -18.33 27.12
CA THR A 76 8.22 -17.92 25.72
C THR A 76 8.84 -19.05 24.91
N VAL A 77 9.87 -19.74 25.48
CA VAL A 77 10.47 -20.88 24.77
C VAL A 77 9.48 -22.01 24.59
N ARG A 78 8.64 -22.28 25.59
CA ARG A 78 7.61 -23.32 25.52
C ARG A 78 6.56 -23.06 24.40
N GLU A 79 6.16 -21.81 24.22
CA GLU A 79 5.19 -21.41 23.21
C GLU A 79 5.70 -21.58 21.77
N VAL A 80 7.01 -21.53 21.56
CA VAL A 80 7.61 -21.57 20.23
C VAL A 80 8.16 -22.94 19.83
N ILE A 81 8.09 -23.96 20.72
CA ILE A 81 8.53 -25.34 20.38
C ILE A 81 7.78 -25.79 19.12
N ASP A 82 8.52 -26.23 18.09
CA ASP A 82 7.90 -26.70 16.85
C ASP A 82 6.92 -27.86 17.12
N PRO A 83 5.62 -27.71 16.82
CA PRO A 83 4.61 -28.75 17.05
C PRO A 83 4.86 -30.01 16.25
N ASN A 84 5.63 -29.96 15.16
CA ASN A 84 5.90 -31.07 14.27
C ASN A 84 7.07 -31.97 14.74
N GLN A 85 7.76 -31.60 15.83
CA GLN A 85 8.81 -32.45 16.39
C GLN A 85 8.24 -33.74 17.01
N SER A 86 9.13 -34.72 17.22
CA SER A 86 8.76 -35.96 17.89
C SER A 86 8.20 -35.69 19.31
N GLU A 87 7.22 -36.47 19.73
CA GLU A 87 6.64 -36.36 21.07
C GLU A 87 7.71 -36.53 22.16
N LEU A 88 8.70 -37.41 21.95
CA LEU A 88 9.81 -37.60 22.86
C LEU A 88 10.63 -36.30 23.02
N THR A 89 10.89 -35.59 21.93
CA THR A 89 11.62 -34.32 22.00
C THR A 89 10.80 -33.25 22.76
N LYS A 90 9.51 -33.12 22.42
CA LYS A 90 8.61 -32.17 23.09
C LYS A 90 8.50 -32.42 24.58
N VAL A 91 8.28 -33.68 24.98
CA VAL A 91 8.21 -34.09 26.41
C VAL A 91 9.55 -33.79 27.09
N LYS A 92 10.67 -34.15 26.48
CA LYS A 92 12.03 -33.93 27.04
C LYS A 92 12.26 -32.44 27.26
N VAL A 93 12.02 -31.57 26.26
CA VAL A 93 12.22 -30.13 26.37
C VAL A 93 11.31 -29.56 27.44
N ASN A 94 10.01 -29.84 27.41
CA ASN A 94 9.05 -29.33 28.39
C ASN A 94 9.36 -29.76 29.82
N THR A 95 9.75 -31.02 30.05
CA THR A 95 10.13 -31.51 31.40
C THR A 95 11.34 -30.77 31.91
N ASN A 96 12.37 -30.59 31.10
CA ASN A 96 13.59 -29.91 31.52
C ASN A 96 13.36 -28.40 31.73
N LEU A 97 12.56 -27.72 30.93
CA LEU A 97 12.14 -26.33 31.16
C LEU A 97 11.39 -26.19 32.50
N THR A 98 10.52 -27.14 32.84
CA THR A 98 9.82 -27.18 34.12
C THR A 98 10.82 -27.34 35.29
N LEU A 99 11.79 -28.22 35.16
CA LEU A 99 12.84 -28.42 36.17
C LEU A 99 13.68 -27.15 36.37
N ILE A 100 14.10 -26.48 35.28
CA ILE A 100 14.86 -25.24 35.36
C ILE A 100 14.03 -24.14 36.04
N GLY A 101 12.75 -24.00 35.69
CA GLY A 101 11.84 -23.04 36.34
C GLY A 101 11.56 -23.34 37.82
N ALA A 102 11.73 -24.59 38.26
CA ALA A 102 11.55 -25.02 39.65
C ALA A 102 12.82 -24.83 40.53
N LEU A 103 13.99 -24.56 39.91
CA LEU A 103 15.23 -24.30 40.63
C LEU A 103 15.30 -22.83 41.13
N PRO A 104 15.96 -22.56 42.28
CA PRO A 104 16.13 -21.18 42.74
C PRO A 104 16.87 -20.30 41.71
N PRO A 105 16.50 -19.03 41.57
CA PRO A 105 15.37 -18.36 42.21
C PRO A 105 14.04 -18.77 41.59
N PHE A 106 13.16 -19.44 42.32
CA PHE A 106 11.88 -19.98 41.85
C PHE A 106 11.01 -18.91 41.22
N LYS A 107 10.93 -18.87 39.93
CA LYS A 107 10.06 -17.97 39.14
C LYS A 107 9.11 -18.72 38.20
N GLY A 108 9.20 -20.07 38.16
CA GLY A 108 8.38 -20.91 37.28
C GLY A 108 8.51 -20.51 35.81
N GLU A 109 7.39 -20.30 35.14
CA GLU A 109 7.33 -19.88 33.73
C GLU A 109 7.99 -18.52 33.45
N ASN A 110 8.10 -17.65 34.47
CA ASN A 110 8.76 -16.33 34.35
C ASN A 110 10.29 -16.40 34.63
N THR A 111 10.87 -17.59 34.72
CA THR A 111 12.31 -17.73 34.86
C THR A 111 13.01 -17.28 33.59
N ASP A 112 13.91 -16.30 33.71
CA ASP A 112 14.81 -15.88 32.65
C ASP A 112 15.93 -16.90 32.49
N LEU A 113 16.09 -17.45 31.30
CA LEU A 113 17.06 -18.51 31.01
C LEU A 113 18.53 -18.03 31.03
N THR A 114 18.78 -16.72 31.02
CA THR A 114 20.13 -16.17 31.25
C THR A 114 20.52 -16.17 32.73
N ASN A 115 19.54 -16.21 33.67
CA ASN A 115 19.72 -16.10 35.09
C ASN A 115 19.04 -17.25 35.86
N THR A 116 19.62 -18.44 35.78
CA THR A 116 19.13 -19.66 36.44
C THR A 116 20.14 -20.17 37.45
N ALA A 117 19.76 -21.13 38.30
CA ALA A 117 20.68 -21.85 39.18
C ALA A 117 21.79 -22.60 38.40
N LEU A 118 21.59 -22.87 37.12
CA LEU A 118 22.54 -23.53 36.22
C LEU A 118 23.41 -22.54 35.44
N GLY A 119 23.30 -21.23 35.72
CA GLY A 119 23.90 -20.13 34.94
C GLY A 119 23.08 -19.77 33.71
N ASP A 120 23.72 -19.18 32.71
CA ASP A 120 23.10 -18.88 31.42
C ASP A 120 22.89 -20.17 30.61
N VAL A 121 21.63 -20.54 30.42
CA VAL A 121 21.21 -21.72 29.67
C VAL A 121 20.44 -21.36 28.41
N SER A 122 20.27 -20.05 28.09
CA SER A 122 19.51 -19.57 26.95
C SER A 122 20.11 -20.04 25.61
N GLY A 123 21.43 -20.00 25.47
CA GLY A 123 22.14 -20.49 24.29
C GLY A 123 21.97 -19.69 23.04
N THR A 124 21.89 -20.38 21.90
CA THR A 124 21.76 -19.77 20.55
C THR A 124 20.60 -20.37 19.78
N VAL A 125 20.15 -19.65 18.75
CA VAL A 125 19.15 -20.12 17.80
C VAL A 125 19.68 -19.90 16.37
N GLU A 126 19.59 -20.92 15.54
CA GLU A 126 19.69 -20.80 14.09
C GLU A 126 18.29 -20.45 13.54
N ILE A 127 18.19 -19.35 12.79
CA ILE A 127 16.93 -18.75 12.36
C ILE A 127 16.77 -18.94 10.86
N ASN A 128 15.54 -19.29 10.44
CA ASN A 128 15.13 -19.43 9.05
C ASN A 128 13.72 -18.88 8.84
N GLY A 129 13.40 -18.54 7.57
CA GLY A 129 12.08 -18.08 7.14
C GLY A 129 11.83 -16.59 7.30
N LEU A 130 12.83 -15.83 7.78
CA LEU A 130 12.72 -14.37 7.90
C LEU A 130 13.38 -13.61 6.75
N GLU A 131 14.27 -14.23 5.96
CA GLU A 131 14.97 -13.56 4.88
C GLU A 131 14.01 -13.03 3.82
N SER A 132 13.04 -13.86 3.41
CA SER A 132 12.03 -13.48 2.44
C SER A 132 10.76 -14.29 2.63
N PHE A 133 9.61 -13.61 2.65
CA PHE A 133 8.30 -14.26 2.77
C PHE A 133 7.20 -13.40 2.14
N ALA A 134 6.13 -14.05 1.66
CA ALA A 134 4.98 -13.37 1.11
C ALA A 134 3.81 -13.42 2.10
N SER A 135 2.95 -12.41 2.06
CA SER A 135 1.66 -12.47 2.75
C SER A 135 0.72 -13.50 2.10
N ALA A 136 -0.37 -13.84 2.76
CA ALA A 136 -1.31 -14.83 2.25
C ALA A 136 -1.93 -14.40 0.91
N PRO A 137 -2.28 -15.34 0.00
CA PRO A 137 -3.04 -15.03 -1.20
C PRO A 137 -4.35 -14.31 -0.87
N GLY A 138 -4.66 -13.23 -1.60
CA GLY A 138 -5.83 -12.39 -1.38
C GLY A 138 -5.67 -11.34 -0.28
N SER A 139 -4.52 -11.29 0.40
CA SER A 139 -4.11 -10.13 1.20
C SER A 139 -3.38 -9.12 0.31
N GLY A 140 -3.40 -7.85 0.70
CA GLY A 140 -2.71 -6.78 -0.03
C GLY A 140 -3.40 -5.44 0.09
N LEU A 141 -3.18 -4.60 -0.92
CA LEU A 141 -3.71 -3.24 -0.97
C LEU A 141 -4.60 -3.05 -2.19
N GLU A 142 -5.70 -2.31 -2.03
CA GLU A 142 -6.60 -1.86 -3.10
C GLU A 142 -6.80 -0.35 -3.01
N ALA A 143 -6.95 0.33 -4.14
CA ALA A 143 -7.37 1.73 -4.15
C ALA A 143 -8.90 1.83 -3.98
N ASP A 144 -9.39 2.82 -3.23
CA ASP A 144 -10.81 3.10 -3.11
C ASP A 144 -11.28 4.07 -4.21
N ASP A 145 -12.59 4.21 -4.37
CA ASP A 145 -13.22 5.15 -5.29
C ASP A 145 -12.80 6.59 -4.99
N ALA A 146 -12.68 7.42 -6.03
CA ALA A 146 -12.31 8.81 -5.86
C ALA A 146 -13.19 9.75 -6.68
N ASP A 147 -13.63 10.83 -6.04
CA ASP A 147 -14.39 11.91 -6.65
C ASP A 147 -13.57 13.20 -6.69
N THR A 148 -13.57 13.88 -7.83
CA THR A 148 -12.89 15.17 -7.97
C THR A 148 -13.49 16.04 -9.06
N VAL A 149 -12.96 17.26 -9.18
CA VAL A 149 -13.27 18.17 -10.29
C VAL A 149 -12.22 17.99 -11.37
N GLY A 150 -12.66 17.55 -12.54
CA GLY A 150 -11.85 17.40 -13.74
C GLY A 150 -11.90 18.64 -14.63
N LEU A 151 -10.79 18.93 -15.32
CA LEU A 151 -10.65 19.95 -16.35
C LEU A 151 -10.14 19.29 -17.62
N LEU A 152 -10.86 19.47 -18.75
CA LEU A 152 -10.46 18.97 -20.06
C LEU A 152 -10.15 20.14 -20.98
N PHE A 153 -8.96 20.09 -21.60
CA PHE A 153 -8.49 21.08 -22.57
C PHE A 153 -8.37 20.40 -23.93
N ASN A 154 -9.15 20.83 -24.91
CA ASN A 154 -9.11 20.27 -26.25
C ASN A 154 -8.57 21.27 -27.26
N TYR A 155 -7.66 20.76 -28.12
CA TYR A 155 -7.25 21.41 -29.35
C TYR A 155 -7.75 20.63 -30.56
N TYR A 156 -8.66 21.21 -31.32
CA TYR A 156 -9.23 20.61 -32.53
C TYR A 156 -8.34 20.89 -33.75
N ILE A 157 -7.74 19.83 -34.29
CA ILE A 157 -6.94 19.90 -35.53
C ILE A 157 -7.85 20.17 -36.71
N ASN A 158 -9.01 19.50 -36.73
CA ASN A 158 -10.08 19.68 -37.70
C ASN A 158 -11.44 19.26 -37.08
N ASP A 159 -12.50 19.14 -37.87
CA ASP A 159 -13.84 18.75 -37.39
C ASP A 159 -13.86 17.42 -36.61
N ASN A 160 -12.97 16.49 -36.93
CA ASN A 160 -13.03 15.14 -36.42
C ASN A 160 -11.87 14.80 -35.47
N TRP A 161 -10.69 15.41 -35.61
CA TRP A 161 -9.52 15.10 -34.83
C TRP A 161 -9.22 16.20 -33.83
N SER A 162 -8.98 15.81 -32.57
CA SER A 162 -8.51 16.71 -31.51
C SER A 162 -7.48 16.03 -30.64
N VAL A 163 -6.70 16.85 -29.94
CA VAL A 163 -5.85 16.44 -28.84
C VAL A 163 -6.48 16.96 -27.56
N GLU A 164 -6.71 16.08 -26.60
CA GLU A 164 -7.24 16.42 -25.28
C GLU A 164 -6.19 16.26 -24.20
N PHE A 165 -6.08 17.25 -23.32
CA PHE A 165 -5.35 17.16 -22.07
C PHE A 165 -6.35 17.14 -20.92
N LYS A 166 -6.25 16.10 -20.10
CA LYS A 166 -7.05 15.94 -18.88
C LYS A 166 -6.20 16.38 -17.70
N ALA A 167 -6.78 17.19 -16.84
CA ALA A 167 -6.22 17.61 -15.57
C ALA A 167 -7.35 17.73 -14.54
N GLY A 168 -7.04 18.07 -13.31
CA GLY A 168 -8.05 18.24 -12.29
C GLY A 168 -7.44 18.61 -10.94
N ILE A 169 -8.29 18.72 -9.93
CA ILE A 169 -7.85 18.84 -8.56
C ILE A 169 -7.45 17.43 -8.11
N PRO A 170 -6.20 17.21 -7.64
CA PRO A 170 -5.77 15.89 -7.20
C PRO A 170 -6.57 15.45 -5.96
N PRO A 171 -7.34 14.36 -6.03
CA PRO A 171 -8.04 13.84 -4.87
C PRO A 171 -7.09 13.18 -3.88
N THR A 172 -7.48 13.13 -2.62
CA THR A 172 -6.95 12.15 -1.67
C THR A 172 -7.71 10.86 -1.87
N VAL A 173 -6.99 9.77 -2.09
CA VAL A 173 -7.53 8.43 -2.32
C VAL A 173 -7.16 7.57 -1.13
N ASP A 174 -8.13 6.86 -0.57
CA ASP A 174 -7.89 5.89 0.47
C ASP A 174 -7.39 4.58 -0.16
N ILE A 175 -6.39 3.98 0.48
CA ILE A 175 -5.85 2.68 0.12
C ILE A 175 -6.34 1.68 1.16
N LEU A 176 -7.18 0.78 0.72
CA LEU A 176 -7.78 -0.25 1.56
C LEU A 176 -6.81 -1.42 1.73
N GLY A 177 -6.63 -1.86 2.97
CA GLY A 177 -5.86 -3.03 3.29
C GLY A 177 -6.75 -4.26 3.43
N LYS A 178 -6.24 -5.43 3.01
CA LYS A 178 -6.90 -6.73 3.17
C LYS A 178 -5.96 -7.76 3.77
N GLY A 179 -6.47 -8.48 4.77
CA GLY A 179 -5.79 -9.59 5.41
C GLY A 179 -4.68 -9.18 6.36
N GLN A 180 -3.92 -10.18 6.82
CA GLN A 180 -2.87 -10.04 7.81
C GLN A 180 -1.53 -10.50 7.24
N VAL A 181 -0.45 -9.90 7.72
CA VAL A 181 0.93 -10.25 7.37
C VAL A 181 1.58 -10.97 8.53
N PHE A 182 2.11 -12.16 8.27
CA PHE A 182 2.86 -12.98 9.24
C PHE A 182 4.25 -13.29 8.70
N ALA A 183 5.26 -13.27 9.58
CA ALA A 183 6.59 -13.76 9.29
C ALA A 183 6.73 -15.21 9.79
N PRO A 184 7.03 -16.18 8.91
CA PRO A 184 7.07 -17.61 9.25
C PRO A 184 8.42 -17.98 9.88
N LEU A 185 8.61 -17.64 11.17
CA LEU A 185 9.83 -17.98 11.89
C LEU A 185 9.92 -19.50 12.11
N THR A 186 11.03 -20.07 11.68
CA THR A 186 11.48 -21.42 12.08
C THR A 186 12.92 -21.37 12.54
N GLY A 187 13.34 -22.33 13.35
CA GLY A 187 14.73 -22.36 13.78
C GLY A 187 15.09 -23.58 14.63
N THR A 188 16.37 -23.68 14.95
CA THR A 188 16.90 -24.71 15.83
C THR A 188 17.60 -24.05 17.01
N VAL A 189 17.10 -24.31 18.22
CA VAL A 189 17.70 -23.83 19.47
C VAL A 189 18.74 -24.80 19.93
N THR A 190 19.96 -24.30 20.21
CA THR A 190 21.03 -25.01 20.92
C THR A 190 21.17 -24.41 22.31
N PRO A 191 20.66 -25.07 23.38
CA PRO A 191 20.78 -24.58 24.76
C PRO A 191 22.21 -24.34 25.17
N GLY A 192 22.42 -23.38 26.08
CA GLY A 192 23.75 -23.05 26.63
C GLY A 192 24.12 -23.87 27.87
N GLY A 193 25.39 -23.76 28.25
CA GLY A 193 25.91 -24.26 29.51
C GLY A 193 25.55 -25.71 29.84
N LEU A 194 25.13 -25.95 31.09
CA LEU A 194 24.76 -27.27 31.56
C LEU A 194 23.45 -27.81 31.01
N ALA A 195 22.64 -26.98 30.39
CA ALA A 195 21.39 -27.40 29.74
C ALA A 195 21.61 -28.13 28.39
N LYS A 196 22.72 -27.86 27.71
CA LYS A 196 23.01 -28.46 26.40
C LYS A 196 23.00 -30.00 26.42
N PRO A 197 23.72 -30.72 27.29
CA PRO A 197 23.68 -32.19 27.30
C PRO A 197 22.36 -32.75 27.84
N ILE A 198 21.59 -31.97 28.58
CA ILE A 198 20.36 -32.42 29.24
C ILE A 198 19.16 -32.24 28.27
N ILE A 199 19.00 -31.07 27.70
CA ILE A 199 17.87 -30.76 26.80
C ILE A 199 18.18 -31.26 25.38
N GLY A 200 19.39 -30.96 24.87
CA GLY A 200 19.77 -31.15 23.46
C GLY A 200 19.16 -30.07 22.57
N GLU A 201 19.44 -30.18 21.29
CA GLU A 201 18.87 -29.27 20.31
C GLU A 201 17.39 -29.58 20.07
N PHE A 202 16.61 -28.51 19.77
CA PHE A 202 15.20 -28.65 19.44
C PHE A 202 14.77 -27.56 18.48
N GLY A 203 13.78 -27.85 17.64
CA GLY A 203 13.23 -26.93 16.67
C GLY A 203 12.23 -25.98 17.32
N ILE A 204 12.17 -24.78 16.76
CA ILE A 204 11.13 -23.80 17.05
C ILE A 204 10.39 -23.42 15.78
N LYS A 205 9.11 -23.07 15.94
CA LYS A 205 8.25 -22.56 14.86
C LYS A 205 7.22 -21.60 15.43
N LYS A 206 7.11 -20.43 14.82
CA LYS A 206 6.10 -19.44 15.18
C LYS A 206 5.80 -18.55 13.99
N ASP A 207 4.52 -18.39 13.68
CA ASP A 207 4.08 -17.35 12.76
C ASP A 207 3.97 -16.04 13.57
N ILE A 208 4.89 -15.11 13.33
CA ILE A 208 4.95 -13.83 14.04
C ILE A 208 4.01 -12.85 13.34
N PRO A 209 2.96 -12.32 13.99
CA PRO A 209 2.11 -11.31 13.41
C PRO A 209 2.92 -10.02 13.19
N ILE A 210 2.96 -9.54 11.96
CA ILE A 210 3.64 -8.28 11.60
C ILE A 210 2.64 -7.13 11.66
N THR A 211 1.51 -7.24 10.94
CA THR A 211 0.44 -6.25 10.98
C THR A 211 -0.87 -6.82 10.45
N ASP A 212 -1.97 -6.23 10.88
CA ASP A 212 -3.30 -6.41 10.31
C ASP A 212 -3.59 -5.24 9.38
N LEU A 213 -3.68 -5.51 8.08
CA LEU A 213 -3.95 -4.48 7.06
C LEU A 213 -5.38 -3.93 7.12
N GLU A 214 -6.32 -4.66 7.74
CA GLU A 214 -7.72 -4.27 7.86
C GLU A 214 -7.99 -3.37 9.08
N GLN A 215 -7.00 -3.09 9.91
CA GLN A 215 -7.16 -2.17 11.03
C GLN A 215 -7.53 -0.75 10.57
N GLY A 216 -8.06 0.09 11.45
CA GLY A 216 -8.44 1.45 11.12
C GLY A 216 -9.62 1.56 10.15
N ASN A 217 -10.61 0.67 10.28
CA ASN A 217 -11.77 0.56 9.38
C ASN A 217 -11.40 0.11 7.94
N GLY A 218 -10.29 -0.59 7.78
CA GLY A 218 -9.83 -1.10 6.50
C GLY A 218 -8.99 -0.10 5.70
N VAL A 219 -8.76 1.12 6.19
CA VAL A 219 -7.90 2.09 5.51
C VAL A 219 -6.46 1.90 5.98
N ALA A 220 -5.62 1.32 5.11
CA ALA A 220 -4.22 1.08 5.39
C ALA A 220 -3.35 2.33 5.20
N ALA A 221 -3.68 3.14 4.20
CA ALA A 221 -2.99 4.40 3.89
C ALA A 221 -3.91 5.34 3.12
N SER A 222 -3.51 6.60 2.99
CA SER A 222 -4.09 7.52 2.01
C SER A 222 -2.99 8.21 1.21
N ALA A 223 -3.30 8.62 -0.03
CA ALA A 223 -2.36 9.28 -0.90
C ALA A 223 -3.05 10.33 -1.77
N ARG A 224 -2.36 11.40 -2.12
CA ARG A 224 -2.83 12.37 -3.10
C ARG A 224 -2.45 11.92 -4.50
N ALA A 225 -3.46 11.69 -5.36
CA ALA A 225 -3.27 11.16 -6.71
C ALA A 225 -3.29 12.27 -7.77
N TRP A 226 -2.22 12.40 -8.54
CA TRP A 226 -2.13 13.26 -9.71
C TRP A 226 -2.17 12.39 -10.97
N LEU A 227 -3.20 12.59 -11.80
CA LEU A 227 -3.48 11.73 -12.94
C LEU A 227 -3.67 12.54 -14.24
N PRO A 228 -2.70 13.39 -14.67
CA PRO A 228 -2.79 14.06 -15.95
C PRO A 228 -2.74 13.06 -17.09
N ALA A 229 -3.57 13.30 -18.14
CA ALA A 229 -3.58 12.46 -19.32
C ALA A 229 -3.55 13.31 -20.60
N ALA A 230 -3.02 12.71 -21.67
CA ALA A 230 -3.04 13.26 -23.02
C ALA A 230 -3.57 12.21 -23.99
N GLU A 231 -4.60 12.58 -24.73
CA GLU A 231 -5.30 11.68 -25.66
C GLU A 231 -5.48 12.31 -27.04
N VAL A 232 -5.48 11.48 -28.06
CA VAL A 232 -5.96 11.84 -29.41
C VAL A 232 -7.39 11.32 -29.56
N HIS A 233 -8.30 12.20 -29.95
CA HIS A 233 -9.71 11.88 -30.10
C HIS A 233 -10.14 11.92 -31.56
N TYR A 234 -11.00 10.99 -31.91
CA TYR A 234 -11.77 11.05 -33.14
C TYR A 234 -13.25 11.30 -32.81
N GLN A 235 -13.76 12.46 -33.21
CA GLN A 235 -15.13 12.87 -32.95
C GLN A 235 -15.95 12.72 -34.25
N PHE A 236 -17.06 12.02 -34.16
CA PHE A 236 -17.97 11.80 -35.30
C PHE A 236 -18.84 13.02 -35.57
N GLY A 237 -19.29 13.16 -36.82
CA GLY A 237 -20.10 14.27 -37.26
C GLY A 237 -19.30 15.55 -37.59
N LYS A 238 -20.00 16.67 -37.83
CA LYS A 238 -19.41 17.97 -38.16
C LYS A 238 -19.78 19.04 -37.15
N SER A 239 -18.82 19.89 -36.79
CA SER A 239 -19.04 21.04 -35.94
C SER A 239 -20.02 22.04 -36.54
N GLY A 240 -20.94 22.57 -35.72
CA GLY A 240 -21.98 23.50 -36.18
C GLY A 240 -23.12 22.85 -36.98
N VAL A 241 -23.03 21.55 -37.32
CA VAL A 241 -24.08 20.80 -38.01
C VAL A 241 -24.76 19.78 -37.11
N ASN A 242 -23.92 18.95 -36.43
CA ASN A 242 -24.44 17.93 -35.54
C ASN A 242 -24.32 18.42 -34.09
N LYS A 243 -25.45 18.54 -33.39
CA LYS A 243 -25.45 18.91 -31.95
C LYS A 243 -24.89 17.81 -31.05
N PHE A 244 -25.24 16.55 -31.33
CA PHE A 244 -24.74 15.39 -30.63
C PHE A 244 -23.57 14.79 -31.40
N ARG A 245 -22.40 14.73 -30.77
CA ARG A 245 -21.17 14.26 -31.40
C ARG A 245 -20.46 13.26 -30.50
N PRO A 246 -20.65 11.95 -30.73
CA PRO A 246 -19.88 10.93 -30.03
C PRO A 246 -18.41 10.98 -30.46
N TYR A 247 -17.53 10.50 -29.59
CA TYR A 247 -16.10 10.39 -29.85
C TYR A 247 -15.49 9.17 -29.22
N VAL A 248 -14.34 8.78 -29.75
CA VAL A 248 -13.45 7.78 -29.17
C VAL A 248 -12.07 8.40 -29.03
N GLY A 249 -11.34 8.02 -28.01
CA GLY A 249 -9.99 8.53 -27.74
C GLY A 249 -9.05 7.44 -27.28
N ALA A 250 -7.76 7.69 -27.49
CA ALA A 250 -6.69 6.88 -26.95
C ALA A 250 -5.47 7.75 -26.65
N GLY A 251 -4.73 7.39 -25.63
CA GLY A 251 -3.56 8.16 -25.22
C GLY A 251 -2.81 7.54 -24.06
N VAL A 252 -2.20 8.40 -23.26
CA VAL A 252 -1.41 8.02 -22.08
C VAL A 252 -1.87 8.84 -20.89
N ILE A 253 -1.90 8.19 -19.73
CA ILE A 253 -2.07 8.80 -18.42
C ILE A 253 -0.76 8.65 -17.65
N TYR A 254 -0.37 9.69 -16.91
CA TYR A 254 0.74 9.67 -15.99
C TYR A 254 0.18 9.69 -14.57
N ALA A 255 0.60 8.76 -13.73
CA ALA A 255 0.21 8.69 -12.34
C ALA A 255 1.40 9.07 -11.46
N TYR A 256 1.18 10.04 -10.58
CA TYR A 256 2.12 10.47 -9.55
C TYR A 256 1.39 10.56 -8.22
N PHE A 257 1.98 9.98 -7.18
CA PHE A 257 1.40 9.93 -5.84
C PHE A 257 2.30 10.64 -4.85
N ASN A 258 1.72 11.52 -4.04
CA ASN A 258 2.42 12.21 -2.97
C ASN A 258 1.54 12.33 -1.72
N ASP A 259 2.10 12.94 -0.64
CA ASP A 259 1.42 13.10 0.64
C ASP A 259 0.83 11.75 1.13
N ILE A 260 1.68 10.71 1.11
CA ILE A 260 1.28 9.35 1.52
C ILE A 260 1.27 9.29 3.04
N GLU A 261 0.11 9.03 3.61
CA GLU A 261 -0.10 8.88 5.05
C GLU A 261 -0.46 7.44 5.38
N LEU A 262 0.45 6.74 6.08
CA LEU A 262 0.21 5.38 6.56
C LEU A 262 -0.65 5.40 7.82
N ASN A 263 -1.59 4.44 7.94
CA ASN A 263 -2.36 4.23 9.15
C ASN A 263 -1.44 4.11 10.39
N SER A 264 -1.78 4.80 11.46
CA SER A 264 -0.94 4.87 12.66
C SER A 264 -0.75 3.52 13.36
N GLY A 265 -1.76 2.64 13.32
CA GLY A 265 -1.66 1.29 13.87
C GLY A 265 -0.70 0.43 13.05
N ILE A 266 -0.82 0.45 11.72
CA ILE A 266 0.10 -0.26 10.81
C ILE A 266 1.54 0.26 11.00
N ARG A 267 1.71 1.58 11.14
CA ARG A 267 3.03 2.17 11.43
C ARG A 267 3.62 1.62 12.72
N GLN A 268 2.86 1.58 13.80
CA GLN A 268 3.30 1.05 15.10
C GLN A 268 3.67 -0.44 15.02
N ASP A 269 2.89 -1.23 14.30
CA ASP A 269 3.18 -2.65 14.08
C ASP A 269 4.50 -2.84 13.33
N LEU A 270 4.72 -2.04 12.27
CA LEU A 270 5.95 -2.09 11.49
C LEU A 270 7.18 -1.64 12.30
N GLU A 271 7.03 -0.61 13.14
CA GLU A 271 8.08 -0.20 14.09
C GLU A 271 8.40 -1.33 15.07
N ALA A 272 7.37 -2.02 15.60
CA ALA A 272 7.56 -3.19 16.47
C ALA A 272 8.28 -4.33 15.75
N ALA A 273 7.94 -4.61 14.49
CA ALA A 273 8.65 -5.59 13.67
C ALA A 273 10.12 -5.19 13.45
N GLY A 274 10.39 -3.90 13.23
CA GLY A 274 11.75 -3.35 13.16
C GLY A 274 12.54 -3.61 14.44
N HIS A 275 11.95 -3.39 15.62
CA HIS A 275 12.58 -3.69 16.91
C HIS A 275 12.88 -5.18 17.08
N GLN A 276 12.00 -6.07 16.60
CA GLN A 276 12.24 -7.52 16.68
C GLN A 276 13.44 -7.93 15.80
N ILE A 277 13.52 -7.43 14.57
CA ILE A 277 14.66 -7.70 13.67
C ILE A 277 15.96 -7.13 14.26
N GLN A 278 15.92 -5.92 14.82
CA GLN A 278 17.07 -5.32 15.48
C GLN A 278 17.55 -6.15 16.68
N ASN A 279 16.64 -6.63 17.53
CA ASN A 279 16.98 -7.49 18.66
C ASN A 279 17.67 -8.79 18.20
N ILE A 280 17.20 -9.43 17.14
CA ILE A 280 17.85 -10.62 16.58
C ILE A 280 19.29 -10.29 16.13
N LYS A 281 19.50 -9.19 15.43
CA LYS A 281 20.83 -8.72 15.00
C LYS A 281 21.76 -8.44 16.17
N ASP A 282 21.22 -7.88 17.26
CA ASP A 282 21.98 -7.56 18.46
C ASP A 282 22.23 -8.79 19.36
N GLY A 283 21.85 -9.99 18.90
CA GLY A 283 22.02 -11.23 19.65
C GLY A 283 21.09 -11.33 20.87
N GLN A 284 19.86 -10.82 20.72
CA GLN A 284 18.78 -10.83 21.70
C GLN A 284 17.52 -11.46 21.10
N ALA A 285 17.65 -12.64 20.48
CA ALA A 285 16.53 -13.29 19.80
C ALA A 285 15.34 -13.58 20.73
N GLY A 286 15.59 -13.85 22.02
CA GLY A 286 14.54 -14.01 23.03
C GLY A 286 13.74 -12.72 23.25
N ALA A 287 14.40 -11.57 23.30
CA ALA A 287 13.73 -10.27 23.40
C ALA A 287 12.84 -9.99 22.19
N ALA A 288 13.26 -10.43 20.99
CA ALA A 288 12.43 -10.34 19.78
C ALA A 288 11.15 -11.19 19.92
N LEU A 289 11.23 -12.40 20.44
CA LEU A 289 10.07 -13.27 20.68
C LEU A 289 9.11 -12.71 21.75
N GLU A 290 9.63 -11.92 22.70
CA GLU A 290 8.88 -11.28 23.78
C GLU A 290 8.37 -9.88 23.40
N ASN A 291 8.54 -9.43 22.15
CA ASN A 291 8.16 -8.10 21.64
C ASN A 291 8.78 -6.95 22.47
N VAL A 292 9.99 -7.13 22.96
CA VAL A 292 10.73 -6.09 23.69
C VAL A 292 11.26 -5.08 22.70
N GLN A 293 11.04 -3.78 22.95
CA GLN A 293 11.64 -2.73 22.15
C GLN A 293 13.16 -2.75 22.24
N SER A 294 13.84 -2.65 21.10
CA SER A 294 15.28 -2.46 21.04
C SER A 294 15.67 -1.03 21.48
N ASN A 295 16.95 -0.79 21.74
CA ASN A 295 17.47 0.53 22.11
C ASN A 295 17.66 1.47 20.91
N ARG A 296 17.11 1.13 19.72
CA ARG A 296 17.18 1.94 18.50
C ARG A 296 15.84 2.58 18.22
N GLU A 297 15.84 3.77 17.64
CA GLU A 297 14.62 4.36 17.08
C GLU A 297 14.34 3.75 15.71
N MET A 298 13.06 3.58 15.38
CA MET A 298 12.60 3.06 14.09
C MET A 298 11.97 4.16 13.27
N ASN A 299 12.23 4.14 11.97
CA ASN A 299 11.60 5.03 11.00
C ASN A 299 10.94 4.21 9.89
N VAL A 300 9.68 4.53 9.57
CA VAL A 300 8.90 3.87 8.54
C VAL A 300 8.72 4.83 7.38
N ASP A 301 9.35 4.50 6.24
CA ASP A 301 9.24 5.22 4.98
C ASP A 301 8.27 4.49 4.04
N VAL A 302 7.41 5.24 3.36
CA VAL A 302 6.48 4.71 2.35
C VAL A 302 6.71 5.42 1.04
N GLU A 303 6.89 4.66 -0.02
CA GLU A 303 7.12 5.16 -1.36
C GLU A 303 6.16 4.48 -2.36
N ALA A 304 5.65 5.26 -3.30
CA ALA A 304 4.89 4.78 -4.44
C ALA A 304 5.59 5.19 -5.74
N SER A 305 5.69 4.29 -6.69
CA SER A 305 6.32 4.59 -7.97
C SER A 305 5.39 5.36 -8.89
N ASP A 306 5.95 6.29 -9.64
CA ASP A 306 5.29 6.92 -10.77
C ASP A 306 5.05 5.90 -11.88
N SER A 307 3.95 6.07 -12.62
CA SER A 307 3.59 5.15 -13.70
C SER A 307 3.02 5.87 -14.91
N PHE A 308 3.34 5.36 -16.10
CA PHE A 308 2.67 5.71 -17.34
C PHE A 308 1.81 4.54 -17.81
N ALA A 309 0.57 4.81 -18.16
CA ALA A 309 -0.35 3.77 -18.60
C ALA A 309 -1.11 4.18 -19.87
N PRO A 310 -1.48 3.23 -20.74
CA PRO A 310 -2.40 3.50 -21.83
C PRO A 310 -3.80 3.79 -21.27
N ILE A 311 -4.48 4.76 -21.92
CA ILE A 311 -5.86 5.12 -21.60
C ILE A 311 -6.67 5.11 -22.90
N VAL A 312 -7.90 4.62 -22.81
CA VAL A 312 -8.89 4.67 -23.89
C VAL A 312 -10.17 5.31 -23.38
N THR A 313 -10.82 6.11 -24.21
CA THR A 313 -12.00 6.90 -23.85
C THR A 313 -13.11 6.73 -24.88
N VAL A 314 -14.33 6.62 -24.40
CA VAL A 314 -15.55 6.76 -25.19
C VAL A 314 -16.38 7.87 -24.56
N GLY A 315 -16.89 8.77 -25.40
CA GLY A 315 -17.68 9.88 -24.89
C GLY A 315 -18.54 10.53 -25.95
N ALA A 316 -19.24 11.57 -25.53
CA ALA A 316 -20.01 12.40 -26.43
C ALA A 316 -20.08 13.84 -25.96
N THR A 317 -20.17 14.77 -26.89
CA THR A 317 -20.51 16.17 -26.62
C THR A 317 -21.91 16.49 -27.15
N TYR A 318 -22.60 17.40 -26.48
CA TYR A 318 -23.88 17.94 -26.91
C TYR A 318 -23.81 19.46 -26.91
N ASP A 319 -23.95 20.07 -28.13
CA ASP A 319 -23.87 21.51 -28.31
C ASP A 319 -25.19 22.19 -27.95
N PHE A 320 -25.19 23.00 -26.90
CA PHE A 320 -26.31 23.86 -26.50
C PHE A 320 -26.46 25.03 -27.49
N ASN A 321 -25.31 25.60 -27.87
CA ASN A 321 -25.14 26.64 -28.86
C ASN A 321 -23.72 26.57 -29.46
N ASP A 322 -23.34 27.56 -30.27
CA ASP A 322 -22.04 27.60 -30.98
C ASP A 322 -20.81 27.60 -30.03
N ARG A 323 -21.00 27.90 -28.74
CA ARG A 323 -19.91 28.03 -27.78
C ARG A 323 -20.05 27.07 -26.62
N TRP A 324 -21.23 26.88 -26.08
CA TRP A 324 -21.46 26.05 -24.90
C TRP A 324 -21.86 24.65 -25.27
N PHE A 325 -21.25 23.67 -24.60
CA PHE A 325 -21.57 22.26 -24.80
C PHE A 325 -21.54 21.50 -23.47
N GLY A 326 -22.30 20.42 -23.39
CA GLY A 326 -22.16 19.39 -22.39
C GLY A 326 -21.23 18.30 -22.91
N VAL A 327 -20.49 17.65 -22.01
CA VAL A 327 -19.62 16.52 -22.33
C VAL A 327 -19.77 15.44 -21.27
N GLY A 328 -19.88 14.19 -21.74
CA GLY A 328 -19.84 13.00 -20.89
C GLY A 328 -18.92 11.96 -21.48
N SER A 329 -18.11 11.30 -20.66
CA SER A 329 -17.20 10.25 -21.11
C SER A 329 -16.96 9.19 -20.03
N VAL A 330 -16.54 8.01 -20.51
CA VAL A 330 -15.97 6.95 -19.69
C VAL A 330 -14.64 6.57 -20.30
N SER A 331 -13.61 6.54 -19.46
CA SER A 331 -12.27 6.13 -19.83
C SER A 331 -11.87 4.88 -19.02
N TYR A 332 -10.98 4.08 -19.58
CA TYR A 332 -10.31 2.98 -18.89
C TYR A 332 -8.81 3.13 -19.06
N ALA A 333 -8.07 2.98 -17.98
CA ALA A 333 -6.62 2.96 -18.01
C ALA A 333 -6.09 1.64 -17.43
N LYS A 334 -5.04 1.06 -18.01
CA LYS A 334 -4.34 -0.09 -17.44
C LYS A 334 -3.20 0.43 -16.56
N LEU A 335 -3.56 0.82 -15.35
CA LEU A 335 -2.69 1.55 -14.42
C LEU A 335 -2.33 0.72 -13.20
N ASN A 336 -1.05 0.63 -12.91
CA ASN A 336 -0.54 0.08 -11.65
C ASN A 336 0.54 0.98 -11.05
N SER A 337 0.84 0.77 -9.76
CA SER A 337 1.93 1.43 -9.04
C SER A 337 2.63 0.41 -8.16
N GLU A 338 3.95 0.41 -8.16
CA GLU A 338 4.74 -0.36 -7.22
C GLU A 338 4.89 0.45 -5.92
N ASN A 339 4.50 -0.17 -4.81
CA ASN A 339 4.54 0.46 -3.49
C ASN A 339 5.55 -0.27 -2.61
N THR A 340 6.37 0.48 -1.91
CA THR A 340 7.39 -0.05 -1.01
C THR A 340 7.27 0.62 0.35
N ILE A 341 7.27 -0.18 1.40
CA ILE A 341 7.37 0.26 2.79
C ILE A 341 8.70 -0.24 3.33
N THR A 342 9.49 0.65 3.90
CA THR A 342 10.80 0.32 4.44
C THR A 342 10.89 0.74 5.90
N VAL A 343 11.31 -0.16 6.78
CA VAL A 343 11.61 0.13 8.18
C VAL A 343 13.11 0.21 8.35
N LYS A 344 13.60 1.35 8.83
CA LYS A 344 15.02 1.62 9.08
C LYS A 344 15.25 1.98 10.53
N ASN A 345 16.43 1.62 11.05
CA ASN A 345 16.86 2.13 12.35
C ASN A 345 17.45 3.54 12.23
N ASP A 346 17.78 4.15 13.37
CA ASP A 346 18.39 5.48 13.51
C ASP A 346 19.77 5.62 12.83
N ALA A 347 20.44 4.49 12.50
CA ALA A 347 21.66 4.48 11.70
C ALA A 347 21.40 4.42 10.19
N GLY A 348 20.13 4.41 9.74
CA GLY A 348 19.73 4.30 8.36
C GLY A 348 19.80 2.88 7.78
N GLU A 349 19.99 1.86 8.63
CA GLU A 349 20.05 0.48 8.20
C GLU A 349 18.63 -0.06 7.97
N GLU A 350 18.39 -0.66 6.81
CA GLU A 350 17.12 -1.28 6.46
C GLU A 350 16.96 -2.60 7.21
N LEU A 351 15.88 -2.71 7.97
CA LEU A 351 15.55 -3.87 8.79
C LEU A 351 14.44 -4.72 8.16
N VAL A 352 13.41 -4.07 7.63
CA VAL A 352 12.28 -4.70 6.95
C VAL A 352 11.96 -3.92 5.69
N ARG A 353 11.68 -4.61 4.61
CA ARG A 353 11.14 -4.07 3.37
C ARG A 353 9.92 -4.89 2.96
N SER A 354 8.82 -4.20 2.71
CA SER A 354 7.60 -4.78 2.14
C SER A 354 7.31 -4.11 0.82
N SER A 355 7.05 -4.88 -0.22
CA SER A 355 6.69 -4.36 -1.55
C SER A 355 5.47 -5.06 -2.11
N THR A 356 4.64 -4.32 -2.83
CA THR A 356 3.50 -4.85 -3.56
C THR A 356 3.18 -3.98 -4.77
N THR A 357 2.62 -4.58 -5.80
CA THR A 357 2.04 -3.84 -6.93
C THR A 357 0.58 -3.56 -6.61
N LEU A 358 0.19 -2.31 -6.60
CA LEU A 358 -1.20 -1.87 -6.52
C LEU A 358 -1.76 -1.80 -7.95
N ASP A 359 -2.61 -2.75 -8.30
CA ASP A 359 -3.38 -2.71 -9.55
C ASP A 359 -4.55 -1.75 -9.35
N ILE A 360 -4.57 -0.65 -10.09
CA ILE A 360 -5.61 0.38 -9.97
C ILE A 360 -6.65 0.19 -11.09
N ASP A 361 -6.18 0.10 -12.35
CA ASP A 361 -6.99 -0.20 -13.54
C ASP A 361 -8.35 0.54 -13.57
N PRO A 362 -8.40 1.88 -13.40
CA PRO A 362 -9.64 2.57 -13.11
C PRO A 362 -10.54 2.73 -14.33
N TYR A 363 -11.85 2.59 -14.10
CA TYR A 363 -12.86 3.28 -14.91
C TYR A 363 -12.99 4.71 -14.43
N ILE A 364 -12.88 5.68 -15.34
CA ILE A 364 -12.95 7.10 -15.04
C ILE A 364 -14.16 7.67 -15.78
N SER A 365 -15.19 8.04 -15.04
CA SER A 365 -16.40 8.69 -15.55
C SER A 365 -16.30 10.20 -15.41
N TYR A 366 -16.63 10.94 -16.45
CA TYR A 366 -16.63 12.40 -16.44
C TYR A 366 -17.94 12.97 -16.97
N LEU A 367 -18.45 13.98 -16.30
CA LEU A 367 -19.64 14.75 -16.74
C LEU A 367 -19.38 16.24 -16.50
N GLY A 368 -19.41 17.05 -17.55
CA GLY A 368 -19.07 18.46 -17.45
C GLY A 368 -19.73 19.36 -18.46
N ILE A 369 -19.45 20.65 -18.29
CA ILE A 369 -19.87 21.71 -19.22
C ILE A 369 -18.62 22.36 -19.77
N GLY A 370 -18.61 22.61 -21.07
CA GLY A 370 -17.47 23.20 -21.78
C GLY A 370 -17.82 24.44 -22.59
N TYR A 371 -16.79 25.17 -22.94
CA TYR A 371 -16.85 26.37 -23.75
C TYR A 371 -15.80 26.31 -24.87
N ARG A 372 -16.21 26.67 -26.10
CA ARG A 372 -15.35 26.74 -27.30
C ARG A 372 -14.97 28.17 -27.61
N PHE A 373 -13.68 28.41 -27.94
CA PHE A 373 -13.12 29.70 -28.29
C PHE A 373 -12.92 29.86 -29.81
#